data_4c2fa1552bb2e1f73aca5c995d594bd6
#
_entry.id   4c2fa1552bb2e1f73aca5c995d594bd6
#
_cell.length_a   1.000
_cell.length_b   1.000
_cell.length_c   1.000
_cell.angle_alpha   90.00
_cell.angle_beta   90.00
_cell.angle_gamma   90.00
#
_symmetry.space_group_name_H-M   'P 1'
#
loop_
_entity.id
_entity.type
_entity.pdbx_description
1 polymer ?
#
loop_
_entity_poly.entity_id
_entity_poly.type
_entity_poly.pdbx_seq_one_letter_code
_entity_poly.pdbx_strand_id
1 'polypeptide(L)'
;AIAAIREAGEKHARDLAELAVSETGMGRVEDKFAKNVAQARGTPGVECLSPQVLTGDNGLTLIENAPWGVVASVTPSTNPAATVINNAISLIAAGNSVIFAPHPAAKKVSQRAITLLNQAIVAAGGPENLLVTVANPDIETAQRLFKFPGIGLLVVTGGEAVVEAARKHTNKRLIAAGAGN
;
A
#
# COMPACT_ATOMS: atom_id res chain seq x y z
N ALA A 1 9.76 4.03 11.23
CA ALA A 1 8.53 3.51 10.60
C ALA A 1 8.83 2.31 9.68
N ILE A 2 9.67 2.45 8.63
CA ILE A 2 9.87 1.37 7.63
C ILE A 2 10.41 0.09 8.25
N ALA A 3 11.45 0.17 9.08
CA ALA A 3 11.98 -1.01 9.79
C ALA A 3 10.90 -1.72 10.62
N ALA A 4 10.07 -0.95 11.34
CA ALA A 4 8.97 -1.48 12.13
C ALA A 4 7.88 -2.15 11.27
N ILE A 5 7.56 -1.57 10.10
CA ILE A 5 6.63 -2.19 9.14
C ILE A 5 7.18 -3.52 8.63
N ARG A 6 8.47 -3.58 8.27
CA ARG A 6 9.14 -4.82 7.82
C ARG A 6 9.09 -5.90 8.89
N GLU A 7 9.50 -5.57 10.11
CA GLU A 7 9.49 -6.50 11.24
C GLU A 7 8.09 -7.02 11.55
N ALA A 8 7.09 -6.13 11.63
CA ALA A 8 5.70 -6.53 11.85
C ALA A 8 5.14 -7.38 10.70
N GLY A 9 5.48 -7.03 9.45
CA GLY A 9 5.09 -7.78 8.26
C GLY A 9 5.63 -9.21 8.29
N GLU A 10 6.89 -9.40 8.68
CA GLU A 10 7.48 -10.74 8.83
C GLU A 10 6.89 -11.49 10.02
N LYS A 11 6.81 -10.86 11.19
CA LYS A 11 6.29 -11.45 12.43
C LYS A 11 4.88 -12.00 12.26
N HIS A 12 4.02 -11.27 11.57
CA HIS A 12 2.62 -11.64 11.39
C HIS A 12 2.32 -12.28 10.02
N ALA A 13 3.36 -12.62 9.24
CA ALA A 13 3.20 -13.14 7.88
C ALA A 13 2.33 -14.40 7.80
N ARG A 14 2.46 -15.32 8.77
CA ARG A 14 1.70 -16.58 8.81
C ARG A 14 0.26 -16.35 9.20
N ASP A 15 0.00 -15.63 10.28
CA ASP A 15 -1.37 -15.33 10.73
C ASP A 15 -2.17 -14.61 9.63
N LEU A 16 -1.55 -13.68 8.92
CA LEU A 16 -2.16 -12.97 7.81
C LEU A 16 -2.39 -13.88 6.58
N ALA A 17 -1.52 -14.88 6.36
CA ALA A 17 -1.71 -15.84 5.28
C ALA A 17 -2.89 -16.78 5.56
N GLU A 18 -2.99 -17.29 6.78
CA GLU A 18 -4.10 -18.14 7.23
C GLU A 18 -5.43 -17.40 7.16
N LEU A 19 -5.47 -16.17 7.68
CA LEU A 19 -6.65 -15.31 7.61
C LEU A 19 -7.05 -15.01 6.17
N ALA A 20 -6.09 -14.75 5.27
CA ALA A 20 -6.36 -14.48 3.86
C ALA A 20 -6.98 -15.68 3.16
N VAL A 21 -6.47 -16.90 3.39
CA VAL A 21 -7.04 -18.12 2.79
C VAL A 21 -8.43 -18.39 3.36
N SER A 22 -8.59 -18.28 4.68
CA SER A 22 -9.87 -18.49 5.35
C SER A 22 -10.96 -17.52 4.89
N GLU A 23 -10.61 -16.24 4.67
CA GLU A 23 -11.58 -15.22 4.28
C GLU A 23 -11.91 -15.25 2.79
N THR A 24 -10.89 -15.46 1.94
CA THR A 24 -11.07 -15.34 0.48
C THR A 24 -11.30 -16.67 -0.23
N GLY A 25 -10.95 -17.79 0.38
CA GLY A 25 -10.93 -19.10 -0.26
C GLY A 25 -9.85 -19.24 -1.35
N MET A 26 -8.91 -18.29 -1.48
CA MET A 26 -7.96 -18.22 -2.59
C MET A 26 -6.54 -18.57 -2.17
N GLY A 27 -5.91 -19.45 -2.94
CA GLY A 27 -4.49 -19.82 -2.81
C GLY A 27 -4.21 -20.75 -1.64
N ARG A 28 -2.93 -20.92 -1.32
CA ARG A 28 -2.45 -21.77 -0.21
C ARG A 28 -1.77 -20.93 0.84
N VAL A 29 -1.89 -21.34 2.10
CA VAL A 29 -1.29 -20.63 3.24
C VAL A 29 0.22 -20.45 3.07
N GLU A 30 0.94 -21.51 2.67
CA GLU A 30 2.40 -21.47 2.51
C GLU A 30 2.84 -20.46 1.44
N ASP A 31 2.11 -20.41 0.31
CA ASP A 31 2.43 -19.45 -0.76
C ASP A 31 2.18 -18.00 -0.32
N LYS A 32 1.08 -17.76 0.41
CA LYS A 32 0.77 -16.42 0.93
C LYS A 32 1.73 -16.01 2.04
N PHE A 33 2.13 -16.95 2.89
CA PHE A 33 3.16 -16.71 3.89
C PHE A 33 4.48 -16.29 3.23
N ALA A 34 4.96 -17.07 2.26
CA ALA A 34 6.18 -16.74 1.52
C ALA A 34 6.09 -15.37 0.83
N LYS A 35 4.94 -15.04 0.22
CA LYS A 35 4.71 -13.72 -0.39
C LYS A 35 4.73 -12.58 0.64
N ASN A 36 4.09 -12.75 1.80
CA ASN A 36 4.08 -11.73 2.84
C ASN A 36 5.51 -11.44 3.32
N VAL A 37 6.31 -12.48 3.57
CA VAL A 37 7.72 -12.35 3.96
C VAL A 37 8.53 -11.68 2.85
N ALA A 38 8.36 -12.11 1.59
CA ALA A 38 9.06 -11.54 0.46
C ALA A 38 8.76 -10.04 0.29
N GLN A 39 7.50 -9.63 0.49
CA GLN A 39 7.14 -8.21 0.43
C GLN A 39 7.72 -7.42 1.60
N ALA A 40 7.69 -7.96 2.82
CA ALA A 40 8.26 -7.30 3.98
C ALA A 40 9.77 -7.06 3.84
N ARG A 41 10.50 -8.03 3.29
CA ARG A 41 11.97 -7.96 3.12
C ARG A 41 12.38 -7.22 1.86
N GLY A 42 11.75 -7.52 0.74
CA GLY A 42 12.22 -7.13 -0.59
C GLY A 42 11.64 -5.83 -1.14
N THR A 43 10.58 -5.27 -0.54
CA THR A 43 10.03 -4.01 -1.03
C THR A 43 11.01 -2.87 -0.79
N PRO A 44 11.38 -2.10 -1.83
CA PRO A 44 12.25 -0.93 -1.68
C PRO A 44 11.66 0.10 -0.69
N GLY A 45 12.51 0.67 0.14
CA GLY A 45 12.16 1.67 1.15
C GLY A 45 12.97 2.96 0.98
N VAL A 46 13.32 3.60 2.09
CA VAL A 46 14.05 4.88 2.11
C VAL A 46 15.44 4.79 1.47
N GLU A 47 16.03 3.62 1.42
CA GLU A 47 17.33 3.35 0.81
C GLU A 47 17.38 3.67 -0.69
N CYS A 48 16.22 3.72 -1.35
CA CYS A 48 16.10 4.03 -2.78
C CYS A 48 15.83 5.53 -3.07
N LEU A 49 15.73 6.36 -2.04
CA LEU A 49 15.28 7.75 -2.14
C LEU A 49 16.40 8.78 -1.90
N SER A 50 17.64 8.43 -2.27
CA SER A 50 18.77 9.35 -2.14
C SER A 50 18.63 10.55 -3.06
N PRO A 51 18.90 11.78 -2.58
CA PRO A 51 19.00 12.96 -3.42
C PRO A 51 20.08 12.79 -4.49
N GLN A 52 19.86 13.37 -5.65
CA GLN A 52 20.82 13.35 -6.76
C GLN A 52 21.32 14.77 -7.03
N VAL A 53 22.61 14.91 -7.23
CA VAL A 53 23.25 16.18 -7.60
C VAL A 53 23.89 16.03 -8.97
N LEU A 54 23.48 16.86 -9.90
CA LEU A 54 24.07 16.97 -11.23
C LEU A 54 24.84 18.29 -11.31
N THR A 55 26.12 18.23 -11.64
CA THR A 55 26.96 19.40 -11.81
C THR A 55 27.49 19.48 -13.24
N GLY A 56 27.72 20.71 -13.69
CA GLY A 56 28.32 21.00 -14.99
C GLY A 56 28.87 22.40 -15.02
N ASP A 57 29.48 22.82 -16.14
CA ASP A 57 30.14 24.10 -16.30
C ASP A 57 29.20 25.31 -16.08
N ASN A 58 27.90 25.09 -16.24
CA ASN A 58 26.89 26.18 -16.17
C ASN A 58 25.99 26.09 -14.93
N GLY A 59 26.31 25.27 -13.95
CA GLY A 59 25.55 25.24 -12.69
C GLY A 59 25.43 23.88 -12.02
N LEU A 60 24.52 23.82 -11.04
CA LEU A 60 24.21 22.66 -10.21
C LEU A 60 22.69 22.45 -10.16
N THR A 61 22.26 21.22 -10.34
CA THR A 61 20.87 20.80 -10.16
C THR A 61 20.80 19.80 -9.01
N LEU A 62 19.96 20.08 -8.02
CA LEU A 62 19.60 19.16 -6.94
C LEU A 62 18.23 18.54 -7.26
N ILE A 63 18.15 17.21 -7.24
CA ILE A 63 16.91 16.46 -7.43
C ILE A 63 16.58 15.76 -6.13
N GLU A 64 15.43 16.08 -5.56
CA GLU A 64 14.90 15.47 -4.34
C GLU A 64 13.48 14.92 -4.59
N ASN A 65 13.17 13.80 -3.93
CA ASN A 65 11.83 13.24 -3.96
C ASN A 65 10.92 14.00 -2.98
N ALA A 66 9.68 14.28 -3.41
CA ALA A 66 8.66 14.93 -2.59
C ALA A 66 7.42 14.04 -2.46
N PRO A 67 6.75 14.02 -1.28
CA PRO A 67 5.53 13.24 -1.09
C PRO A 67 4.33 13.82 -1.86
N TRP A 68 3.40 12.95 -2.22
CA TRP A 68 2.07 13.32 -2.73
C TRP A 68 1.10 13.73 -1.62
N GLY A 69 1.45 13.47 -0.34
CA GLY A 69 0.63 13.71 0.83
C GLY A 69 -0.23 12.49 1.16
N VAL A 70 -1.54 12.56 0.94
CA VAL A 70 -2.43 11.42 1.18
C VAL A 70 -2.60 10.61 -0.10
N VAL A 71 -2.35 9.31 0.00
CA VAL A 71 -2.50 8.35 -1.10
C VAL A 71 -3.67 7.41 -0.81
N ALA A 72 -4.57 7.20 -1.77
CA ALA A 72 -5.57 6.14 -1.69
C ALA A 72 -5.05 4.89 -2.41
N SER A 73 -5.07 3.75 -1.69
CA SER A 73 -4.58 2.47 -2.20
C SER A 73 -5.71 1.45 -2.25
N VAL A 74 -6.14 1.09 -3.46
CA VAL A 74 -7.10 -0.01 -3.69
C VAL A 74 -6.33 -1.32 -3.77
N THR A 75 -6.72 -2.31 -2.95
CA THR A 75 -6.01 -3.58 -2.83
C THR A 75 -6.90 -4.77 -3.24
N PRO A 76 -6.31 -5.81 -3.89
CA PRO A 76 -7.04 -6.94 -4.43
C PRO A 76 -7.40 -7.99 -3.36
N SER A 77 -8.28 -8.92 -3.71
CA SER A 77 -8.57 -10.11 -2.89
C SER A 77 -7.53 -11.22 -3.04
N THR A 78 -6.79 -11.25 -4.13
CA THR A 78 -5.82 -12.33 -4.43
C THR A 78 -4.60 -12.32 -3.52
N ASN A 79 -4.05 -11.13 -3.21
CA ASN A 79 -2.87 -10.96 -2.36
C ASN A 79 -3.05 -9.80 -1.36
N PRO A 80 -4.06 -9.84 -0.49
CA PRO A 80 -4.46 -8.68 0.30
C PRO A 80 -3.38 -8.22 1.26
N ALA A 81 -2.84 -9.10 2.10
CA ALA A 81 -1.81 -8.75 3.09
C ALA A 81 -0.49 -8.35 2.43
N ALA A 82 -0.03 -9.11 1.43
CA ALA A 82 1.20 -8.82 0.70
C ALA A 82 1.15 -7.43 0.03
N THR A 83 0.01 -7.06 -0.58
CA THR A 83 -0.17 -5.75 -1.20
C THR A 83 -0.22 -4.63 -0.16
N VAL A 84 -0.86 -4.85 0.99
CA VAL A 84 -0.85 -3.88 2.09
C VAL A 84 0.57 -3.64 2.60
N ILE A 85 1.35 -4.71 2.84
CA ILE A 85 2.75 -4.61 3.30
C ILE A 85 3.60 -3.84 2.28
N ASN A 86 3.52 -4.22 1.00
CA ASN A 86 4.26 -3.56 -0.08
C ASN A 86 3.94 -2.06 -0.16
N ASN A 87 2.66 -1.73 -0.27
CA ASN A 87 2.24 -0.34 -0.43
C ASN A 87 2.51 0.50 0.82
N ALA A 88 2.40 -0.10 2.03
CA ALA A 88 2.78 0.57 3.26
C ALA A 88 4.27 0.95 3.27
N ILE A 89 5.16 0.03 2.93
CA ILE A 89 6.60 0.29 2.87
C ILE A 89 6.91 1.38 1.85
N SER A 90 6.49 1.20 0.59
CA SER A 90 6.83 2.10 -0.51
C SER A 90 6.28 3.51 -0.31
N LEU A 91 5.01 3.62 0.09
CA LEU A 91 4.34 4.92 0.20
C LEU A 91 4.75 5.70 1.45
N ILE A 92 4.93 5.02 2.59
CA ILE A 92 5.44 5.66 3.80
C ILE A 92 6.92 6.05 3.64
N ALA A 93 7.75 5.23 2.97
CA ALA A 93 9.13 5.59 2.68
C ALA A 93 9.23 6.90 1.90
N ALA A 94 8.32 7.12 0.95
CA ALA A 94 8.23 8.36 0.17
C ALA A 94 7.55 9.53 0.90
N GLY A 95 7.28 9.42 2.21
CA GLY A 95 6.74 10.50 3.04
C GLY A 95 5.22 10.69 2.95
N ASN A 96 4.47 9.72 2.43
CA ASN A 96 3.02 9.80 2.31
C ASN A 96 2.31 9.15 3.50
N SER A 97 1.01 9.46 3.67
CA SER A 97 0.05 8.66 4.43
C SER A 97 -0.87 7.90 3.48
N VAL A 98 -1.46 6.79 3.96
CA VAL A 98 -2.20 5.87 3.07
C VAL A 98 -3.58 5.56 3.61
N ILE A 99 -4.60 5.76 2.77
CA ILE A 99 -5.96 5.28 2.99
C ILE A 99 -6.15 4.03 2.13
N PHE A 100 -6.28 2.88 2.75
CA PHE A 100 -6.54 1.64 2.04
C PHE A 100 -8.04 1.42 1.80
N ALA A 101 -8.38 1.04 0.58
CA ALA A 101 -9.70 0.56 0.18
C ALA A 101 -9.57 -0.90 -0.26
N PRO A 102 -9.68 -1.87 0.66
CA PRO A 102 -9.52 -3.28 0.34
C PRO A 102 -10.73 -3.80 -0.47
N HIS A 103 -10.47 -4.87 -1.22
CA HIS A 103 -11.56 -5.62 -1.85
C HIS A 103 -12.52 -6.14 -0.77
N PRO A 104 -13.86 -6.05 -0.95
CA PRO A 104 -14.83 -6.50 0.06
C PRO A 104 -14.63 -7.94 0.55
N ALA A 105 -14.24 -8.86 -0.34
CA ALA A 105 -13.96 -10.27 0.00
C ALA A 105 -12.63 -10.50 0.76
N ALA A 106 -11.84 -9.44 1.01
CA ALA A 106 -10.59 -9.51 1.76
C ALA A 106 -10.50 -8.38 2.81
N LYS A 107 -11.67 -7.96 3.30
CA LYS A 107 -11.81 -6.85 4.25
C LYS A 107 -11.09 -7.12 5.55
N LYS A 108 -11.33 -8.28 6.18
CA LYS A 108 -10.82 -8.61 7.52
C LYS A 108 -9.30 -8.73 7.54
N VAL A 109 -8.73 -9.47 6.59
CA VAL A 109 -7.29 -9.65 6.50
C VAL A 109 -6.57 -8.34 6.20
N SER A 110 -7.12 -7.51 5.32
CA SER A 110 -6.53 -6.20 5.02
C SER A 110 -6.58 -5.26 6.22
N GLN A 111 -7.71 -5.18 6.91
CA GLN A 111 -7.87 -4.39 8.14
C GLN A 111 -6.92 -4.86 9.24
N ARG A 112 -6.79 -6.19 9.42
CA ARG A 112 -5.85 -6.76 10.38
C ARG A 112 -4.41 -6.39 10.07
N ALA A 113 -3.99 -6.53 8.80
CA ALA A 113 -2.65 -6.13 8.37
C ALA A 113 -2.39 -4.64 8.63
N ILE A 114 -3.28 -3.76 8.21
CA ILE A 114 -3.15 -2.31 8.40
C ILE A 114 -3.05 -1.94 9.88
N THR A 115 -3.88 -2.54 10.72
CA THR A 115 -3.85 -2.31 12.17
C THR A 115 -2.49 -2.71 12.78
N LEU A 116 -1.99 -3.90 12.44
CA LEU A 116 -0.70 -4.39 12.96
C LEU A 116 0.46 -3.51 12.52
N LEU A 117 0.50 -3.12 11.25
CA LEU A 117 1.56 -2.26 10.72
C LEU A 117 1.50 -0.84 11.34
N ASN A 118 0.30 -0.27 11.48
CA ASN A 118 0.16 1.05 12.10
C ASN A 118 0.54 1.04 13.59
N GLN A 119 0.18 -0.01 14.33
CA GLN A 119 0.61 -0.20 15.72
C GLN A 119 2.15 -0.30 15.83
N ALA A 120 2.79 -1.00 14.90
CA ALA A 120 4.26 -1.08 14.86
C ALA A 120 4.91 0.29 14.57
N ILE A 121 4.31 1.09 13.68
CA ILE A 121 4.78 2.46 13.41
C ILE A 121 4.72 3.30 14.69
N VAL A 122 3.58 3.28 15.38
CA VAL A 122 3.38 4.04 16.63
C VAL A 122 4.32 3.57 17.73
N ALA A 123 4.48 2.27 17.91
CA ALA A 123 5.42 1.70 18.89
C ALA A 123 6.88 2.10 18.63
N ALA A 124 7.24 2.37 17.39
CA ALA A 124 8.55 2.87 16.98
C ALA A 124 8.66 4.40 17.01
N GLY A 125 7.71 5.11 17.65
CA GLY A 125 7.69 6.57 17.77
C GLY A 125 7.20 7.33 16.52
N GLY A 126 6.60 6.63 15.57
CA GLY A 126 5.99 7.25 14.39
C GLY A 126 4.61 7.84 14.67
N PRO A 127 4.11 8.71 13.78
CA PRO A 127 2.78 9.30 13.92
C PRO A 127 1.66 8.27 13.89
N GLU A 128 0.58 8.54 14.61
CA GLU A 128 -0.66 7.78 14.51
C GLU A 128 -1.31 7.98 13.13
N ASN A 129 -2.07 6.97 12.71
CA ASN A 129 -2.91 7.04 11.51
C ASN A 129 -2.18 7.30 10.18
N LEU A 130 -0.89 6.95 10.08
CA LEU A 130 -0.20 6.93 8.79
C LEU A 130 -0.80 5.90 7.83
N LEU A 131 -1.31 4.80 8.37
CA LEU A 131 -2.03 3.77 7.64
C LEU A 131 -3.44 3.68 8.20
N VAL A 132 -4.44 3.98 7.38
CA VAL A 132 -5.85 3.85 7.72
C VAL A 132 -6.59 3.04 6.65
N THR A 133 -7.78 2.55 6.97
CA THR A 133 -8.56 1.74 6.05
C THR A 133 -10.05 2.10 6.11
N VAL A 134 -10.72 1.87 4.99
CA VAL A 134 -12.18 1.97 4.91
C VAL A 134 -12.81 0.86 5.74
N ALA A 135 -13.70 1.23 6.64
CA ALA A 135 -14.37 0.29 7.54
C ALA A 135 -15.29 -0.70 6.80
N ASN A 136 -16.05 -0.21 5.83
CA ASN A 136 -16.94 -1.02 5.00
C ASN A 136 -16.63 -0.74 3.52
N PRO A 137 -15.68 -1.49 2.94
CA PRO A 137 -15.29 -1.28 1.55
C PRO A 137 -16.38 -1.78 0.60
N ASP A 138 -16.75 -0.92 -0.33
CA ASP A 138 -17.63 -1.21 -1.46
C ASP A 138 -17.23 -0.37 -2.69
N ILE A 139 -17.92 -0.55 -3.80
CA ILE A 139 -17.64 0.15 -5.05
C ILE A 139 -17.89 1.66 -4.89
N GLU A 140 -18.94 2.06 -4.20
CA GLU A 140 -19.28 3.47 -4.00
C GLU A 140 -18.20 4.17 -3.18
N THR A 141 -17.75 3.56 -2.09
CA THR A 141 -16.69 4.10 -1.25
C THR A 141 -15.37 4.25 -2.03
N ALA A 142 -15.03 3.27 -2.86
CA ALA A 142 -13.85 3.38 -3.72
C ALA A 142 -13.98 4.55 -4.72
N GLN A 143 -15.14 4.71 -5.35
CA GLN A 143 -15.38 5.82 -6.27
C GLN A 143 -15.37 7.19 -5.58
N ARG A 144 -15.83 7.27 -4.33
CA ARG A 144 -15.73 8.49 -3.50
C ARG A 144 -14.27 8.84 -3.21
N LEU A 145 -13.42 7.85 -2.89
CA LEU A 145 -11.99 8.07 -2.69
C LEU A 145 -11.31 8.57 -3.98
N PHE A 146 -11.70 8.07 -5.16
CA PHE A 146 -11.13 8.54 -6.43
C PHE A 146 -11.35 10.03 -6.67
N LYS A 147 -12.43 10.58 -6.14
CA LYS A 147 -12.79 12.00 -6.31
C LYS A 147 -12.43 12.88 -5.11
N PHE A 148 -12.06 12.27 -3.98
CA PHE A 148 -11.91 13.02 -2.72
C PHE A 148 -10.76 14.05 -2.81
N PRO A 149 -11.02 15.35 -2.57
CA PRO A 149 -10.04 16.43 -2.86
C PRO A 149 -8.73 16.30 -2.09
N GLY A 150 -8.78 15.74 -0.86
CA GLY A 150 -7.59 15.57 -0.01
C GLY A 150 -6.63 14.47 -0.45
N ILE A 151 -6.97 13.66 -1.47
CA ILE A 151 -6.09 12.62 -2.00
C ILE A 151 -5.28 13.15 -3.17
N GLY A 152 -3.95 13.06 -3.08
CA GLY A 152 -3.02 13.50 -4.11
C GLY A 152 -2.69 12.44 -5.17
N LEU A 153 -2.72 11.16 -4.81
CA LEU A 153 -2.35 10.05 -5.68
C LEU A 153 -3.27 8.84 -5.44
N LEU A 154 -3.60 8.13 -6.51
CA LEU A 154 -4.26 6.83 -6.45
C LEU A 154 -3.29 5.72 -6.81
N VAL A 155 -3.27 4.65 -6.02
CA VAL A 155 -2.57 3.39 -6.31
C VAL A 155 -3.60 2.29 -6.37
N VAL A 156 -3.82 1.71 -7.55
CA VAL A 156 -4.88 0.72 -7.78
C VAL A 156 -4.26 -0.59 -8.22
N THR A 157 -4.42 -1.62 -7.39
CA THR A 157 -4.01 -2.99 -7.71
C THR A 157 -5.27 -3.85 -7.78
N GLY A 158 -5.56 -4.42 -8.95
CA GLY A 158 -6.78 -5.21 -9.13
C GLY A 158 -7.00 -5.63 -10.57
N GLY A 159 -8.15 -6.22 -10.86
CA GLY A 159 -8.54 -6.58 -12.22
C GLY A 159 -8.78 -5.35 -13.11
N GLU A 160 -8.83 -5.58 -14.42
CA GLU A 160 -9.01 -4.53 -15.43
C GLU A 160 -10.21 -3.62 -15.15
N ALA A 161 -11.34 -4.19 -14.74
CA ALA A 161 -12.55 -3.41 -14.45
C ALA A 161 -12.34 -2.38 -13.33
N VAL A 162 -11.54 -2.69 -12.31
CA VAL A 162 -11.24 -1.77 -11.19
C VAL A 162 -10.31 -0.65 -11.67
N VAL A 163 -9.32 -0.97 -12.48
CA VAL A 163 -8.39 0.00 -13.07
C VAL A 163 -9.15 0.95 -14.00
N GLU A 164 -10.01 0.44 -14.88
CA GLU A 164 -10.82 1.24 -15.77
C GLU A 164 -11.84 2.13 -15.02
N ALA A 165 -12.45 1.60 -13.95
CA ALA A 165 -13.31 2.38 -13.08
C ALA A 165 -12.54 3.56 -12.45
N ALA A 166 -11.32 3.31 -11.95
CA ALA A 166 -10.48 4.37 -11.41
C ALA A 166 -10.15 5.41 -12.47
N ARG A 167 -9.74 5.01 -13.68
CA ARG A 167 -9.42 5.93 -14.80
C ARG A 167 -10.60 6.81 -15.18
N LYS A 168 -11.81 6.24 -15.23
CA LYS A 168 -13.03 6.97 -15.60
C LYS A 168 -13.52 7.95 -14.54
N HIS A 169 -13.22 7.69 -13.27
CA HIS A 169 -13.78 8.45 -12.15
C HIS A 169 -12.78 9.41 -11.50
N THR A 170 -11.54 9.48 -11.97
CA THR A 170 -10.52 10.38 -11.41
C THR A 170 -9.85 11.22 -12.49
N ASN A 171 -9.47 12.43 -12.11
CA ASN A 171 -8.52 13.29 -12.83
C ASN A 171 -7.19 13.44 -12.08
N LYS A 172 -7.00 12.64 -11.04
CA LYS A 172 -5.77 12.60 -10.25
C LYS A 172 -4.71 11.72 -10.92
N ARG A 173 -3.47 11.84 -10.45
CA ARG A 173 -2.41 10.92 -10.82
C ARG A 173 -2.80 9.49 -10.37
N LEU A 174 -2.60 8.52 -11.25
CA LEU A 174 -2.95 7.11 -11.03
C LEU A 174 -1.74 6.23 -11.34
N ILE A 175 -1.38 5.37 -10.39
CA ILE A 175 -0.50 4.22 -10.58
C ILE A 175 -1.38 2.98 -10.55
N ALA A 176 -1.39 2.20 -11.63
CA ALA A 176 -2.24 1.04 -11.75
C ALA A 176 -1.44 -0.22 -12.05
N ALA A 177 -1.74 -1.30 -11.33
CA ALA A 177 -1.29 -2.66 -11.60
C ALA A 177 -2.55 -3.50 -11.90
N GLY A 178 -2.77 -3.77 -13.18
CA GLY A 178 -3.89 -4.55 -13.68
C GLY A 178 -3.69 -6.06 -13.55
N ALA A 179 -4.55 -6.83 -14.24
CA ALA A 179 -4.41 -8.27 -14.38
C ALA A 179 -3.08 -8.58 -15.06
N GLY A 180 -2.38 -9.58 -14.52
CA GLY A 180 -0.98 -9.88 -14.83
C GLY A 180 -0.68 -10.04 -16.31
N ASN A 181 0.51 -9.71 -16.63
CA ASN A 181 1.12 -9.84 -17.94
C ASN A 181 1.96 -11.11 -17.98
#